data_f12d1ebf0a1412ecb4cd42208f38bb2d
#
_entry.id   f12d1ebf0a1412ecb4cd42208f38bb2d
#
_cell.length_a   1.000
_cell.length_b   1.000
_cell.length_c   1.000
_cell.angle_alpha   90.00
_cell.angle_beta   90.00
_cell.angle_gamma   90.00
#
_symmetry.space_group_name_H-M   'P 1'
#
loop_
_entity.id
_entity.type
_entity.pdbx_description
1 polymer ?
#
loop_
_entity_poly.entity_id
_entity_poly.type
_entity_poly.pdbx_seq_one_letter_code
_entity_poly.pdbx_strand_id
1 'polypeptide(L)'
;MVLNIFPSVDTGVCAQSVRTFNQEVSSAPNTVVLCISKDLPFALTRFCSAEGLDNVVTLSDYKSEEFATAYGAKIIDGPLNGLLSRAVVVIDTDGEISYTEQVPEIGQEPDYKNALAAIK
;
A
#
# COMPACT_ATOMS: atom_id res chain seq x y z
N MET A 1 -6.37 -6.66 -8.27
CA MET A 1 -5.29 -5.72 -7.95
C MET A 1 -5.48 -5.21 -6.53
N VAL A 2 -4.43 -5.21 -5.75
CA VAL A 2 -4.46 -4.70 -4.37
C VAL A 2 -3.60 -3.44 -4.31
N LEU A 3 -4.16 -2.36 -3.76
CA LEU A 3 -3.41 -1.14 -3.48
C LEU A 3 -3.09 -1.12 -1.99
N ASN A 4 -1.81 -1.24 -1.65
CA ASN A 4 -1.32 -1.10 -0.28
C ASN A 4 -0.73 0.31 -0.14
N ILE A 5 -1.46 1.18 0.53
CA ILE A 5 -1.17 2.61 0.66
C ILE A 5 -0.65 2.87 2.07
N PHE A 6 0.45 3.61 2.21
CA PHE A 6 1.07 3.83 3.52
C PHE A 6 1.92 5.10 3.55
N PRO A 7 2.27 5.59 4.76
CA PRO A 7 3.08 6.81 4.88
C PRO A 7 4.51 6.67 4.33
N SER A 8 5.25 5.64 4.71
CA SER A 8 6.64 5.47 4.25
C SER A 8 7.17 4.07 4.56
N VAL A 9 7.99 3.52 3.65
CA VAL A 9 8.70 2.25 3.88
C VAL A 9 9.72 2.36 5.02
N ASP A 10 10.07 3.56 5.44
CA ASP A 10 11.01 3.77 6.54
C ASP A 10 10.33 3.75 7.92
N THR A 11 9.04 3.44 8.00
CA THR A 11 8.34 3.19 9.26
C THR A 11 8.11 1.70 9.43
N GLY A 12 8.18 1.21 10.68
CA GLY A 12 8.16 -0.22 10.98
C GLY A 12 6.92 -0.95 10.47
N VAL A 13 5.73 -0.40 10.72
CA VAL A 13 4.46 -1.04 10.32
C VAL A 13 4.29 -1.00 8.81
N CYS A 14 4.69 0.09 8.15
CA CYS A 14 4.63 0.20 6.70
C CYS A 14 5.54 -0.83 6.03
N ALA A 15 6.78 -0.94 6.51
CA ALA A 15 7.72 -1.94 6.01
C ALA A 15 7.14 -3.35 6.19
N GLN A 16 6.54 -3.62 7.35
CA GLN A 16 5.93 -4.92 7.63
C GLN A 16 4.77 -5.21 6.69
N SER A 17 3.95 -4.20 6.36
CA SER A 17 2.82 -4.41 5.45
C SER A 17 3.30 -4.80 4.04
N VAL A 18 4.38 -4.19 3.56
CA VAL A 18 4.95 -4.53 2.26
C VAL A 18 5.46 -5.98 2.27
N ARG A 19 6.19 -6.37 3.32
CA ARG A 19 6.69 -7.74 3.47
C ARG A 19 5.56 -8.76 3.50
N THR A 20 4.51 -8.48 4.26
CA THR A 20 3.38 -9.38 4.41
C THR A 20 2.65 -9.57 3.09
N PHE A 21 2.34 -8.48 2.38
CA PHE A 21 1.69 -8.60 1.07
C PHE A 21 2.58 -9.33 0.06
N ASN A 22 3.88 -9.08 0.09
CA ASN A 22 4.81 -9.78 -0.80
C ASN A 22 4.74 -11.29 -0.59
N GLN A 23 4.72 -11.73 0.67
CA GLN A 23 4.65 -13.15 1.00
C GLN A 23 3.30 -13.75 0.61
N GLU A 24 2.21 -13.07 0.98
CA GLU A 24 0.85 -13.60 0.76
C GLU A 24 0.48 -13.67 -0.72
N VAL A 25 0.91 -12.68 -1.52
CA VAL A 25 0.57 -12.65 -2.95
C VAL A 25 1.29 -13.74 -3.74
N SER A 26 2.38 -14.30 -3.21
CA SER A 26 3.12 -15.35 -3.88
C SER A 26 2.27 -16.60 -4.15
N SER A 27 1.22 -16.81 -3.36
CA SER A 27 0.28 -17.93 -3.51
C SER A 27 -1.04 -17.54 -4.14
N ALA A 28 -1.22 -16.27 -4.55
CA ALA A 28 -2.46 -15.77 -5.13
C ALA A 28 -2.30 -15.54 -6.64
N PRO A 29 -2.84 -16.43 -7.50
CA PRO A 29 -2.68 -16.27 -8.96
C PRO A 29 -3.42 -15.05 -9.47
N ASN A 30 -2.90 -14.46 -10.56
CA ASN A 30 -3.49 -13.30 -11.24
C ASN A 30 -3.69 -12.08 -10.34
N THR A 31 -2.87 -11.95 -9.31
CA THR A 31 -2.97 -10.86 -8.35
C THR A 31 -1.73 -9.99 -8.42
N VAL A 32 -1.93 -8.66 -8.53
CA VAL A 32 -0.85 -7.67 -8.49
C VAL A 32 -1.06 -6.82 -7.25
N VAL A 33 -0.01 -6.63 -6.45
CA VAL A 33 -0.02 -5.71 -5.32
C VAL A 33 0.83 -4.49 -5.65
N LEU A 34 0.21 -3.32 -5.57
CA LEU A 34 0.87 -2.03 -5.76
C LEU A 34 1.06 -1.39 -4.38
N CYS A 35 2.30 -1.14 -4.01
CA CYS A 35 2.64 -0.49 -2.74
C CYS A 35 2.93 0.97 -3.01
N ILE A 36 2.12 1.87 -2.43
CA ILE A 36 2.08 3.28 -2.82
C ILE A 36 2.34 4.18 -1.61
N SER A 37 3.28 5.09 -1.75
CA SER A 37 3.61 6.08 -0.72
C SER A 37 4.16 7.35 -1.35
N LYS A 38 4.43 8.37 -0.51
CA LYS A 38 5.12 9.60 -0.91
C LYS A 38 6.64 9.44 -0.92
N ASP A 39 7.18 8.27 -0.59
CA ASP A 39 8.61 8.01 -0.71
C ASP A 39 9.07 8.27 -2.15
N LEU A 40 10.33 8.67 -2.30
CA LEU A 40 10.91 8.79 -3.64
C LEU A 40 11.03 7.41 -4.28
N PRO A 41 10.94 7.32 -5.62
CA PRO A 41 11.06 6.01 -6.30
C PRO A 41 12.37 5.30 -5.97
N PHE A 42 13.44 6.05 -5.77
CA PHE A 42 14.76 5.49 -5.43
C PHE A 42 14.73 4.80 -4.07
N ALA A 43 14.04 5.38 -3.09
CA ALA A 43 13.92 4.80 -1.75
C ALA A 43 13.10 3.51 -1.78
N LEU A 44 12.03 3.48 -2.56
CA LEU A 44 11.20 2.29 -2.72
C LEU A 44 11.98 1.16 -3.38
N THR A 45 12.75 1.46 -4.42
CA THR A 45 13.59 0.47 -5.09
C THR A 45 14.66 -0.08 -4.15
N ARG A 46 15.31 0.79 -3.38
CA ARG A 46 16.31 0.38 -2.40
C ARG A 46 15.72 -0.56 -1.35
N PHE A 47 14.53 -0.24 -0.84
CA PHE A 47 13.87 -1.06 0.16
C PHE A 47 13.56 -2.46 -0.37
N CYS A 48 12.93 -2.55 -1.54
CA CYS A 48 12.57 -3.84 -2.13
C CYS A 48 13.79 -4.66 -2.48
N SER A 49 14.86 -4.04 -2.99
CA SER A 49 16.11 -4.75 -3.31
C SER A 49 16.79 -5.28 -2.06
N ALA A 50 16.86 -4.47 -0.99
CA ALA A 50 17.50 -4.88 0.25
C ALA A 50 16.75 -6.02 0.95
N GLU A 51 15.41 -6.06 0.80
CA GLU A 51 14.56 -7.06 1.45
C GLU A 51 14.24 -8.26 0.54
N GLY A 52 14.64 -8.22 -0.71
CA GLY A 52 14.34 -9.32 -1.66
C GLY A 52 12.86 -9.46 -2.00
N LEU A 53 12.13 -8.36 -2.09
CA LEU A 53 10.68 -8.36 -2.29
C LEU A 53 10.35 -8.24 -3.79
N ASP A 54 10.15 -9.37 -4.45
CA ASP A 54 9.97 -9.43 -5.89
C ASP A 54 8.52 -9.59 -6.35
N ASN A 55 7.58 -9.80 -5.40
CA ASN A 55 6.18 -10.09 -5.72
C ASN A 55 5.28 -8.87 -5.62
N VAL A 56 5.82 -7.71 -5.29
CA VAL A 56 5.07 -6.45 -5.21
C VAL A 56 5.69 -5.42 -6.14
N VAL A 57 4.87 -4.46 -6.58
CA VAL A 57 5.32 -3.32 -7.39
C VAL A 57 5.20 -2.08 -6.53
N THR A 58 6.26 -1.29 -6.44
CA THR A 58 6.24 -0.03 -5.68
C THR A 58 6.00 1.14 -6.61
N LEU A 59 5.14 2.07 -6.19
CA LEU A 59 4.83 3.28 -6.93
C LEU A 59 4.94 4.48 -6.00
N SER A 60 5.54 5.56 -6.50
CA SER A 60 5.68 6.79 -5.74
C SER A 60 4.62 7.81 -6.13
N ASP A 61 3.95 8.38 -5.11
CA ASP A 61 2.99 9.46 -5.28
C ASP A 61 3.63 10.82 -4.99
N TYR A 62 4.95 10.91 -5.02
CA TYR A 62 5.70 12.11 -4.63
C TYR A 62 5.33 13.34 -5.47
N LYS A 63 5.17 13.17 -6.77
CA LYS A 63 4.99 14.30 -7.70
C LYS A 63 3.55 14.76 -7.86
N SER A 64 2.57 14.01 -7.38
CA SER A 64 1.16 14.27 -7.69
C SER A 64 0.30 14.25 -6.44
N GLU A 65 -0.70 15.13 -6.40
CA GLU A 65 -1.74 15.10 -5.38
C GLU A 65 -3.02 14.41 -5.87
N GLU A 66 -3.07 14.04 -7.15
CA GLU A 66 -4.28 13.49 -7.76
C GLU A 66 -4.70 12.16 -7.14
N PHE A 67 -3.76 11.26 -6.93
CA PHE A 67 -4.05 9.97 -6.33
C PHE A 67 -4.56 10.13 -4.89
N ALA A 68 -3.86 10.91 -4.08
CA ALA A 68 -4.24 11.13 -2.68
C ALA A 68 -5.64 11.74 -2.57
N THR A 69 -5.96 12.68 -3.45
CA THR A 69 -7.27 13.33 -3.49
C THR A 69 -8.35 12.34 -3.95
N ALA A 70 -8.09 11.60 -5.03
CA ALA A 70 -9.07 10.68 -5.60
C ALA A 70 -9.45 9.56 -4.64
N TYR A 71 -8.50 9.07 -3.84
CA TYR A 71 -8.71 7.97 -2.90
C TYR A 71 -8.96 8.45 -1.46
N GLY A 72 -8.91 9.77 -1.20
CA GLY A 72 -9.07 10.31 0.14
C GLY A 72 -8.01 9.82 1.12
N ALA A 73 -6.79 9.63 0.64
CA ALA A 73 -5.72 8.97 1.40
C ALA A 73 -4.73 9.93 2.06
N LYS A 74 -4.82 11.24 1.83
CA LYS A 74 -3.85 12.20 2.36
C LYS A 74 -4.09 12.49 3.83
N ILE A 75 -3.02 12.47 4.63
CA ILE A 75 -3.05 12.91 6.02
C ILE A 75 -2.99 14.43 6.03
N ILE A 76 -3.98 15.08 6.64
CA ILE A 76 -4.15 16.53 6.57
C ILE A 76 -3.74 17.29 7.83
N ASP A 77 -3.40 16.59 8.92
CA ASP A 77 -2.99 17.23 10.16
C ASP A 77 -1.96 16.38 10.90
N GLY A 78 -1.37 16.93 11.96
CA GLY A 78 -0.40 16.22 12.79
C GLY A 78 0.99 16.15 12.15
N PRO A 79 1.92 15.43 12.82
CA PRO A 79 3.32 15.36 12.36
C PRO A 79 3.51 14.63 11.04
N LEU A 80 2.55 13.81 10.60
CA LEU A 80 2.62 13.09 9.32
C LEU A 80 1.84 13.78 8.21
N ASN A 81 1.41 15.03 8.42
CA ASN A 81 0.69 15.81 7.41
C ASN A 81 1.46 15.81 6.08
N GLY A 82 0.73 15.58 5.00
CA GLY A 82 1.32 15.52 3.66
C GLY A 82 1.66 14.13 3.17
N LEU A 83 1.75 13.15 4.06
CA LEU A 83 1.96 11.76 3.70
C LEU A 83 0.62 11.08 3.42
N LEU A 84 0.67 9.88 2.86
CA LEU A 84 -0.52 9.06 2.67
C LEU A 84 -0.85 8.32 3.96
N SER A 85 -2.13 8.13 4.22
CA SER A 85 -2.58 7.32 5.35
C SER A 85 -2.39 5.83 5.05
N ARG A 86 -2.54 4.97 6.07
CA ARG A 86 -2.51 3.53 5.86
C ARG A 86 -3.89 3.06 5.40
N ALA A 87 -3.95 2.56 4.18
CA ALA A 87 -5.20 2.10 3.60
C ALA A 87 -4.94 0.94 2.64
N VAL A 88 -5.96 0.11 2.46
CA VAL A 88 -5.93 -0.98 1.49
C VAL A 88 -7.18 -0.88 0.62
N VAL A 89 -6.98 -0.98 -0.70
CA VAL A 89 -8.06 -0.98 -1.69
C VAL A 89 -7.86 -2.19 -2.57
N VAL A 90 -8.91 -2.99 -2.77
CA VAL A 90 -8.88 -4.12 -3.71
C VAL A 90 -9.76 -3.77 -4.90
N ILE A 91 -9.20 -3.91 -6.09
CA ILE A 91 -9.89 -3.65 -7.36
C ILE A 91 -9.98 -4.97 -8.11
N ASP A 92 -11.19 -5.33 -8.55
CA ASP A 92 -11.43 -6.59 -9.26
C ASP A 92 -11.01 -6.50 -10.73
N THR A 93 -11.21 -7.60 -11.46
CA THR A 93 -10.83 -7.69 -12.88
C THR A 93 -11.68 -6.79 -13.78
N ASP A 94 -12.84 -6.33 -13.32
CA ASP A 94 -13.71 -5.41 -14.06
C ASP A 94 -13.38 -3.94 -13.78
N GLY A 95 -12.37 -3.68 -12.93
CA GLY A 95 -12.00 -2.33 -12.56
C GLY A 95 -12.84 -1.74 -11.45
N GLU A 96 -13.65 -2.54 -10.77
CA GLU A 96 -14.51 -2.09 -9.67
C GLU A 96 -13.85 -2.34 -8.32
N ILE A 97 -14.08 -1.42 -7.38
CA ILE A 97 -13.56 -1.57 -6.01
C ILE A 97 -14.40 -2.61 -5.27
N SER A 98 -13.76 -3.69 -4.83
CA SER A 98 -14.41 -4.77 -4.10
C SER A 98 -14.17 -4.73 -2.59
N TYR A 99 -13.19 -3.93 -2.13
CA TYR A 99 -12.85 -3.84 -0.71
C TYR A 99 -12.08 -2.55 -0.44
N THR A 100 -12.39 -1.88 0.67
CA THR A 100 -11.61 -0.75 1.15
C THR A 100 -11.44 -0.83 2.66
N GLU A 101 -10.27 -0.43 3.14
CA GLU A 101 -9.99 -0.28 4.56
C GLU A 101 -9.08 0.92 4.75
N GLN A 102 -9.45 1.83 5.66
CA GLN A 102 -8.55 2.86 6.15
C GLN A 102 -8.29 2.56 7.61
N VAL A 103 -7.03 2.28 7.96
CA VAL A 103 -6.67 1.89 9.31
C VAL A 103 -6.72 3.10 10.23
N PRO A 104 -7.48 3.04 11.36
CA PRO A 104 -7.68 4.21 12.21
C PRO A 104 -6.44 4.68 12.95
N GLU A 105 -5.48 3.78 13.23
CA GLU A 105 -4.25 4.13 13.94
C GLU A 105 -3.05 3.90 13.05
N ILE A 106 -2.14 4.88 12.96
CA ILE A 106 -1.00 4.80 12.06
C ILE A 106 -0.05 3.63 12.41
N GLY A 107 0.00 3.24 13.66
CA GLY A 107 0.82 2.11 14.11
C GLY A 107 0.15 0.75 13.98
N GLN A 108 -1.06 0.68 13.44
CA GLN A 108 -1.80 -0.56 13.30
C GLN A 108 -1.63 -1.13 11.89
N GLU A 109 -1.41 -2.44 11.80
CA GLU A 109 -1.34 -3.11 10.50
C GLU A 109 -2.73 -3.23 9.86
N PRO A 110 -2.81 -3.28 8.52
CA PRO A 110 -4.08 -3.53 7.85
C PRO A 110 -4.57 -4.97 8.08
N ASP A 111 -5.84 -5.20 7.79
CA ASP A 111 -6.44 -6.54 7.88
C ASP A 111 -6.13 -7.32 6.60
N TYR A 112 -5.00 -7.99 6.58
CA TYR A 112 -4.53 -8.75 5.41
C TYR A 112 -5.52 -9.84 5.00
N LYS A 113 -6.08 -10.54 5.98
CA LYS A 113 -6.98 -11.66 5.72
C LYS A 113 -8.22 -11.21 4.95
N ASN A 114 -8.86 -10.14 5.39
CA ASN A 114 -10.05 -9.62 4.71
C ASN A 114 -9.73 -9.03 3.35
N ALA A 115 -8.59 -8.34 3.22
CA ALA A 115 -8.15 -7.81 1.92
C ALA A 115 -7.93 -8.93 0.91
N LEU A 116 -7.22 -9.98 1.32
CA LEU A 116 -6.92 -11.11 0.43
C LEU A 116 -8.17 -11.93 0.10
N ALA A 117 -9.12 -12.04 1.05
CA ALA A 117 -10.39 -12.72 0.81
C ALA A 117 -11.26 -12.01 -0.23
N ALA A 118 -11.05 -10.71 -0.45
CA ALA A 118 -11.78 -9.93 -1.44
C ALA A 118 -11.22 -10.11 -2.86
N ILE A 119 -10.09 -10.77 -3.01
CA ILE A 119 -9.50 -11.07 -4.32
C ILE A 119 -10.26 -12.24 -4.95
N LYS A 120 -10.67 -12.07 -6.19
CA LYS A 120 -11.44 -13.09 -6.92
C LYS A 120 -10.76 -13.49 -8.21
#